data_06dcca6c46b20bbe2ea4fc5d71520ff0
#
_entry.id   06dcca6c46b20bbe2ea4fc5d71520ff0
#
_cell.length_a   1.000
_cell.length_b   1.000
_cell.length_c   1.000
_cell.angle_alpha   90.00
_cell.angle_beta   90.00
_cell.angle_gamma   90.00
#
_symmetry.space_group_name_H-M   'P 1'
#
loop_
_entity.id
_entity.type
_entity.pdbx_description
1 polymer ?
#
loop_
_entity_poly.entity_id
_entity_poly.type
_entity_poly.pdbx_seq_one_letter_code
_entity_poly.pdbx_strand_id
1 'polypeptide(L)'
;MLKFLVRQQKIEILEREIIASDQIAFVTLKFTFDGDWKKFHKVVQFTQCDETYNRVLGTDGLSCLLPAELHAGAVKMSVFGYDAENTEGLRATTVPVTLNIRQSGFVGEF
;
A
#
# COMPACT_ATOMS: atom_id res chain seq x y z
N MET A 1 11.74 7.43 -1.09
CA MET A 1 10.38 7.26 -0.55
C MET A 1 9.49 6.61 -1.60
N LEU A 2 8.56 5.77 -1.17
CA LEU A 2 7.60 5.17 -2.07
C LEU A 2 6.44 6.13 -2.29
N LYS A 3 6.23 6.51 -3.54
CA LYS A 3 5.15 7.41 -3.92
C LYS A 3 4.33 6.81 -5.05
N PHE A 4 3.03 6.94 -4.95
CA PHE A 4 2.08 6.36 -5.89
C PHE A 4 1.04 7.39 -6.30
N LEU A 5 0.58 7.29 -7.54
CA LEU A 5 -0.58 8.04 -8.03
C LEU A 5 -1.68 7.05 -8.33
N VAL A 6 -2.84 7.25 -7.71
CA VAL A 6 -4.03 6.44 -7.95
C VAL A 6 -4.97 7.23 -8.86
N ARG A 7 -5.24 6.68 -10.02
CA ARG A 7 -6.07 7.30 -11.04
C ARG A 7 -7.01 6.26 -11.63
N GLN A 8 -8.30 6.48 -11.52
CA GLN A 8 -9.29 5.50 -11.95
C GLN A 8 -9.05 4.16 -11.27
N GLN A 9 -8.81 3.10 -12.00
CA GLN A 9 -8.55 1.76 -11.45
C GLN A 9 -7.08 1.38 -11.49
N LYS A 10 -6.20 2.36 -11.60
CA LYS A 10 -4.78 2.12 -11.82
C LYS A 10 -3.93 2.80 -10.76
N ILE A 11 -2.87 2.11 -10.34
CA ILE A 11 -1.85 2.68 -9.48
C ILE A 11 -0.59 2.87 -10.31
N GLU A 12 -0.09 4.11 -10.35
CA GLU A 12 1.19 4.42 -10.98
C GLU A 12 2.24 4.61 -9.90
N ILE A 13 3.41 4.03 -10.10
CA ILE A 13 4.52 4.20 -9.17
C ILE A 13 5.31 5.43 -9.59
N LEU A 14 5.26 6.48 -8.77
CA LEU A 14 5.95 7.73 -9.07
C LEU A 14 7.39 7.74 -8.59
N GLU A 15 7.65 7.13 -7.45
CA GLU A 15 8.98 7.06 -6.88
C GLU A 15 9.14 5.71 -6.19
N ARG A 16 10.28 5.06 -6.44
CA ARG A 16 10.61 3.77 -5.86
C ARG A 16 11.72 3.92 -4.84
N GLU A 17 11.74 3.01 -3.87
CA GLU A 17 12.91 2.83 -3.03
C GLU A 17 13.10 1.34 -2.77
N ILE A 18 14.30 0.96 -2.37
CA ILE A 18 14.58 -0.42 -2.02
C ILE A 18 13.97 -0.69 -0.64
N ILE A 19 13.20 -1.75 -0.54
CA ILE A 19 12.59 -2.18 0.72
C ILE A 19 13.37 -3.40 1.20
N ALA A 20 14.13 -3.23 2.27
CA ALA A 20 14.84 -4.34 2.91
C ALA A 20 13.93 -5.00 3.96
N SER A 21 14.01 -6.31 4.08
CA SER A 21 13.08 -7.08 4.93
C SER A 21 13.17 -6.74 6.42
N ASP A 22 14.30 -6.23 6.88
CA ASP A 22 14.45 -5.84 8.28
C ASP A 22 14.04 -4.37 8.55
N GLN A 23 13.60 -3.64 7.53
CA GLN A 23 13.21 -2.24 7.66
C GLN A 23 11.76 -2.00 7.25
N ILE A 24 10.98 -3.04 7.10
CA ILE A 24 9.61 -2.94 6.60
C ILE A 24 8.78 -1.97 7.45
N ALA A 25 8.89 -2.04 8.77
CA ALA A 25 8.08 -1.22 9.68
C ALA A 25 8.42 0.28 9.59
N PHE A 26 9.51 0.64 8.94
CA PHE A 26 9.92 2.04 8.81
C PHE A 26 9.61 2.64 7.44
N VAL A 27 9.01 1.86 6.55
CA VAL A 27 8.73 2.30 5.19
C VAL A 27 7.37 2.98 5.15
N THR A 28 7.36 4.24 4.71
CA THR A 28 6.14 5.01 4.52
C THR A 28 5.80 5.04 3.03
N LEU A 29 4.52 4.80 2.75
CA LEU A 29 3.98 4.91 1.41
C LEU A 29 3.15 6.18 1.34
N LYS A 30 3.35 6.99 0.29
CA LYS A 30 2.55 8.18 0.04
C LYS A 30 1.76 8.02 -1.23
N PHE A 31 0.52 8.45 -1.18
CA PHE A 31 -0.42 8.33 -2.29
C PHE A 31 -0.93 9.70 -2.70
N THR A 32 -1.08 9.89 -3.99
CA THR A 32 -1.83 11.00 -4.57
C THR A 32 -3.02 10.40 -5.28
N PHE A 33 -4.20 10.96 -5.02
CA PHE A 33 -5.45 10.47 -5.62
C PHE A 33 -6.00 11.51 -6.57
N ASP A 34 -6.49 11.04 -7.72
CA ASP A 34 -7.02 11.89 -8.75
C ASP A 34 -8.54 11.71 -8.88
N GLY A 35 -9.23 12.78 -9.22
CA GLY A 35 -10.64 12.77 -9.56
C GLY A 35 -11.54 12.30 -8.41
N ASP A 36 -12.35 11.30 -8.71
CA ASP A 36 -13.39 10.83 -7.80
C ASP A 36 -12.87 10.17 -6.54
N TRP A 37 -11.61 9.75 -6.53
CA TRP A 37 -11.02 9.12 -5.35
C TRP A 37 -10.99 10.03 -4.13
N LYS A 38 -10.93 11.34 -4.34
CA LYS A 38 -10.76 12.30 -3.25
C LYS A 38 -11.89 12.28 -2.23
N LYS A 39 -13.07 11.87 -2.63
CA LYS A 39 -14.26 11.85 -1.76
C LYS A 39 -14.43 10.55 -0.99
N PHE A 40 -13.64 9.53 -1.27
CA PHE A 40 -13.77 8.22 -0.64
C PHE A 40 -12.88 8.07 0.57
N HIS A 41 -13.32 7.25 1.52
CA HIS A 41 -12.42 6.64 2.49
C HIS A 41 -11.59 5.58 1.78
N LYS A 42 -10.31 5.51 2.07
CA LYS A 42 -9.37 4.69 1.31
C LYS A 42 -8.68 3.69 2.21
N VAL A 43 -8.59 2.48 1.73
CA VAL A 43 -7.88 1.38 2.40
C VAL A 43 -6.90 0.80 1.42
N VAL A 44 -5.66 0.57 1.88
CA VAL A 44 -4.62 -0.09 1.10
C VAL A 44 -4.55 -1.53 1.56
N GLN A 45 -4.61 -2.45 0.62
CA GLN A 45 -4.56 -3.87 0.91
C GLN A 45 -3.28 -4.48 0.36
N PHE A 46 -2.58 -5.20 1.22
CA PHE A 46 -1.34 -5.90 0.86
C PHE A 46 -1.60 -7.40 0.96
N THR A 47 -1.21 -8.14 -0.07
CA THR A 47 -1.38 -9.59 -0.11
C THR A 47 -0.04 -10.25 -0.38
N GLN A 48 0.34 -11.18 0.48
CA GLN A 48 1.58 -11.95 0.34
C GLN A 48 1.34 -13.35 0.91
N CYS A 49 1.68 -14.38 0.12
CA CYS A 49 1.59 -15.78 0.55
C CYS A 49 0.22 -16.12 1.16
N ASP A 50 -0.84 -15.76 0.47
CA ASP A 50 -2.23 -15.98 0.88
C ASP A 50 -2.66 -15.22 2.14
N GLU A 51 -1.79 -14.38 2.70
CA GLU A 51 -2.12 -13.50 3.80
C GLU A 51 -2.46 -12.12 3.28
N THR A 52 -3.46 -11.50 3.87
CA THR A 52 -3.92 -10.18 3.47
C THR A 52 -3.88 -9.23 4.66
N TYR A 53 -3.31 -8.05 4.44
CA TYR A 53 -3.19 -7.02 5.47
C TYR A 53 -3.79 -5.73 4.94
N ASN A 54 -4.68 -5.13 5.72
CA ASN A 54 -5.33 -3.87 5.35
C ASN A 54 -4.80 -2.73 6.20
N ARG A 55 -4.61 -1.57 5.58
CA ARG A 55 -4.20 -0.36 6.29
C ARG A 55 -5.07 0.79 5.82
N VAL A 56 -5.76 1.42 6.77
CA VAL A 56 -6.51 2.64 6.51
C VAL A 56 -5.50 3.77 6.37
N LEU A 57 -5.65 4.62 5.36
CA LEU A 57 -4.77 5.77 5.21
C LEU A 57 -4.94 6.71 6.41
N GLY A 58 -3.84 7.39 6.76
CA GLY A 58 -3.80 8.24 7.93
C GLY A 58 -4.77 9.41 7.88
N THR A 59 -4.70 10.29 8.90
CA THR A 59 -5.65 11.41 9.00
C THR A 59 -5.60 12.36 7.81
N ASP A 60 -4.47 12.43 7.12
CA ASP A 60 -4.36 13.19 5.89
C ASP A 60 -4.97 12.45 4.69
N GLY A 61 -5.33 11.17 4.86
CA GLY A 61 -5.87 10.35 3.78
C GLY A 61 -4.87 10.00 2.68
N LEU A 62 -3.57 10.24 2.89
CA LEU A 62 -2.57 10.17 1.84
C LEU A 62 -1.39 9.27 2.15
N SER A 63 -1.26 8.77 3.37
CA SER A 63 -0.09 7.98 3.74
C SER A 63 -0.40 6.83 4.68
N CYS A 64 0.40 5.79 4.63
CA CYS A 64 0.37 4.68 5.58
C CYS A 64 1.75 4.04 5.66
N LEU A 65 1.94 3.24 6.70
CA LEU A 65 3.15 2.44 6.85
C LEU A 65 2.96 1.07 6.21
N LEU A 66 4.05 0.50 5.73
CA LEU A 66 4.04 -0.86 5.23
C LEU A 66 3.80 -1.82 6.40
N PRO A 67 2.93 -2.86 6.25
CA PRO A 67 2.70 -3.80 7.34
C PRO A 67 3.97 -4.52 7.78
N ALA A 68 4.22 -4.54 9.08
CA ALA A 68 5.42 -5.15 9.64
C ALA A 68 5.42 -6.69 9.49
N GLU A 69 4.26 -7.27 9.22
CA GLU A 69 4.10 -8.72 9.06
C GLU A 69 4.62 -9.24 7.72
N LEU A 70 4.90 -8.35 6.77
CA LEU A 70 5.38 -8.76 5.45
C LEU A 70 6.81 -9.30 5.51
N HIS A 71 7.15 -10.12 4.52
CA HIS A 71 8.45 -10.78 4.41
C HIS A 71 9.10 -10.44 3.07
N ALA A 72 10.36 -10.83 2.91
CA ALA A 72 11.04 -10.70 1.62
C ALA A 72 10.25 -11.45 0.54
N GLY A 73 10.18 -10.87 -0.64
CA GLY A 73 9.46 -11.41 -1.78
C GLY A 73 8.47 -10.43 -2.37
N ALA A 74 7.68 -10.91 -3.30
CA ALA A 74 6.70 -10.09 -3.99
C ALA A 74 5.47 -9.87 -3.10
N VAL A 75 4.97 -8.63 -3.10
CA VAL A 75 3.76 -8.24 -2.38
C VAL A 75 2.84 -7.55 -3.38
N LYS A 76 1.60 -7.98 -3.44
CA LYS A 76 0.59 -7.30 -4.25
C LYS A 76 -0.07 -6.22 -3.40
N MET A 77 -0.18 -5.03 -3.96
CA MET A 77 -0.83 -3.90 -3.30
C MET A 77 -1.96 -3.38 -4.16
N SER A 78 -3.11 -3.23 -3.57
CA SER A 78 -4.25 -2.59 -4.22
C SER A 78 -4.87 -1.57 -3.27
N VAL A 79 -5.64 -0.64 -3.83
CA VAL A 79 -6.33 0.38 -3.06
C VAL A 79 -7.81 0.27 -3.36
N PHE A 80 -8.62 0.35 -2.33
CA PHE A 80 -10.05 0.43 -2.54
C PHE A 80 -10.63 1.57 -1.73
N GLY A 81 -11.72 2.13 -2.26
CA GLY A 81 -12.42 3.24 -1.65
C GLY A 81 -13.88 2.92 -1.42
N TYR A 82 -14.42 3.51 -0.36
CA TYR A 82 -15.83 3.37 -0.05
C TYR A 82 -16.39 4.72 0.37
N ASP A 83 -17.72 4.83 0.25
CA ASP A 83 -18.42 6.07 0.56
C ASP A 83 -18.51 6.26 2.08
N ALA A 84 -18.23 7.48 2.53
CA ALA A 84 -18.32 7.82 3.95
C ALA A 84 -19.72 7.61 4.53
N GLU A 85 -20.76 7.82 3.71
CA GLU A 85 -22.15 7.72 4.15
C GLU A 85 -22.71 6.31 4.01
N ASN A 86 -22.09 5.48 3.19
CA ASN A 86 -22.54 4.12 2.94
C ASN A 86 -21.36 3.17 2.96
N THR A 87 -20.98 2.75 4.14
CA THR A 87 -19.80 1.88 4.33
C THR A 87 -20.01 0.46 3.82
N GLU A 88 -21.23 0.08 3.45
CA GLU A 88 -21.50 -1.24 2.90
C GLU A 88 -21.09 -1.36 1.44
N GLY A 89 -20.91 -0.23 0.75
CA GLY A 89 -20.64 -0.21 -0.67
C GLY A 89 -19.19 0.03 -1.00
N LEU A 90 -18.55 -0.95 -1.61
CA LEU A 90 -17.28 -0.73 -2.29
C LEU A 90 -17.55 0.13 -3.51
N ARG A 91 -16.91 1.29 -3.61
CA ARG A 91 -17.14 2.24 -4.69
C ARG A 91 -16.06 2.24 -5.76
N ALA A 92 -14.84 1.92 -5.37
CA ALA A 92 -13.73 1.92 -6.31
C ALA A 92 -12.66 0.93 -5.85
N THR A 93 -11.99 0.32 -6.80
CA THR A 93 -10.87 -0.58 -6.52
C THR A 93 -9.87 -0.46 -7.65
N THR A 94 -8.59 -0.69 -7.34
CA THR A 94 -7.55 -0.67 -8.34
C THR A 94 -7.13 -2.07 -8.75
N VAL A 95 -6.51 -2.16 -9.92
CA VAL A 95 -5.73 -3.33 -10.30
C VAL A 95 -4.48 -3.36 -9.42
N PRO A 96 -4.07 -4.52 -8.90
CA PRO A 96 -2.91 -4.56 -8.01
C PRO A 96 -1.60 -4.20 -8.71
N VAL A 97 -0.70 -3.58 -7.96
CA VAL A 97 0.71 -3.46 -8.38
C VAL A 97 1.55 -4.36 -7.48
N THR A 98 2.72 -4.75 -7.97
CA THR A 98 3.63 -5.61 -7.23
C THR A 98 4.77 -4.79 -6.67
N LEU A 99 4.99 -4.91 -5.36
CA LEU A 99 6.16 -4.39 -4.66
C LEU A 99 7.08 -5.56 -4.35
N ASN A 100 8.38 -5.33 -4.40
CA ASN A 100 9.35 -6.37 -4.07
C ASN A 100 10.11 -5.99 -2.82
N ILE A 101 10.04 -6.84 -1.81
CA ILE A 101 10.82 -6.70 -0.58
C ILE A 101 12.05 -7.56 -0.73
N ARG A 102 13.21 -6.94 -0.64
CA ARG A 102 14.48 -7.63 -0.81
C ARG A 102 14.94 -8.25 0.50
N GLN A 103 15.59 -9.39 0.39
CA GLN A 103 16.24 -10.00 1.54
C GLN A 103 17.24 -9.02 2.13
N SER A 104 17.18 -8.81 3.46
CA SER A 104 18.13 -7.96 4.14
C SER A 104 19.55 -8.52 4.03
N GLY A 105 20.54 -7.63 3.99
CA GLY A 105 21.94 -8.04 4.03
C GLY A 105 22.39 -8.57 5.39
N PHE A 106 21.56 -8.37 6.42
CA PHE A 106 21.84 -8.92 7.75
C PHE A 106 21.62 -10.42 7.76
N VAL A 107 22.59 -11.20 8.21
CA VAL A 107 22.49 -12.65 8.23
C VAL A 107 22.82 -13.15 9.63
N GLY A 108 21.77 -13.50 10.37
CA GLY A 108 21.94 -14.14 11.65
C GLY A 108 22.55 -13.26 12.74
N GLU A 109 23.38 -13.85 13.55
CA GLU A 109 23.98 -13.21 14.71
C GLU A 109 25.33 -12.58 14.39
N PHE A 110 25.66 -11.54 15.10
CA PHE A 110 26.99 -10.97 15.03
C PHE A 110 27.54 -10.71 16.42
#